data_30bff500b0d6bb7ce73184d5a3d480c4
#
_entry.id   30bff500b0d6bb7ce73184d5a3d480c4
#
_cell.length_a   1.000
_cell.length_b   1.000
_cell.length_c   1.000
_cell.angle_alpha   90.00
_cell.angle_beta   90.00
_cell.angle_gamma   90.00
#
_symmetry.space_group_name_H-M   'P 1'
#
loop_
_entity.id
_entity.type
_entity.pdbx_description
1 polymer ?
#
loop_
_entity_poly.entity_id
_entity_poly.type
_entity_poly.pdbx_seq_one_letter_code
_entity_poly.pdbx_strand_id
1 'polypeptide(L)'
;MILPKKHVSLEESMFGFGAYLLEHIQSKITVDNLWRIYLKEYENMLYSTRFSFDQFIVTLDYLYAIGVLTINEKGELIRETAKTNG
;
A
#
# COMPACT_ATOMS: atom_id res chain seq x y z
N MET A 1 -25.11 -22.47 6.01
CA MET A 1 -23.99 -21.59 6.12
C MET A 1 -24.34 -20.18 5.69
N ILE A 2 -23.88 -19.23 6.43
CA ILE A 2 -24.21 -17.87 6.13
C ILE A 2 -23.06 -17.25 5.42
N LEU A 3 -23.32 -16.76 4.24
CA LEU A 3 -22.30 -16.06 3.48
C LEU A 3 -22.35 -14.59 3.82
N PRO A 4 -21.23 -13.91 3.76
CA PRO A 4 -21.25 -12.47 3.98
C PRO A 4 -22.16 -11.84 2.94
N LYS A 5 -23.00 -11.01 3.41
CA LYS A 5 -23.87 -10.31 2.51
C LYS A 5 -23.17 -9.31 1.70
N LYS A 6 -22.06 -8.86 2.17
CA LYS A 6 -21.38 -7.79 1.55
C LYS A 6 -20.06 -8.31 1.06
N HIS A 7 -19.79 -8.06 -0.18
CA HIS A 7 -18.51 -8.40 -0.73
C HIS A 7 -17.57 -7.26 -0.47
N VAL A 8 -16.48 -7.56 0.19
CA VAL A 8 -15.43 -6.57 0.34
C VAL A 8 -14.58 -6.68 -0.89
N SER A 9 -14.55 -5.64 -1.71
CA SER A 9 -13.73 -5.66 -2.90
C SER A 9 -12.27 -5.65 -2.48
N LEU A 10 -11.40 -6.03 -3.40
CA LEU A 10 -10.00 -6.04 -3.12
C LEU A 10 -9.51 -4.66 -2.71
N GLU A 11 -10.03 -3.61 -3.37
CA GLU A 11 -9.63 -2.26 -3.04
C GLU A 11 -10.04 -1.84 -1.64
N GLU A 12 -11.13 -2.43 -1.12
CA GLU A 12 -11.61 -2.05 0.19
C GLU A 12 -10.82 -2.71 1.31
N SER A 13 -10.02 -3.70 1.00
CA SER A 13 -9.26 -4.41 2.01
C SER A 13 -7.91 -3.76 2.18
N MET A 14 -7.33 -3.90 3.38
CA MET A 14 -5.98 -3.39 3.61
C MET A 14 -4.95 -4.20 2.84
N PHE A 15 -5.26 -5.46 2.56
CA PHE A 15 -4.40 -6.27 1.72
C PHE A 15 -4.33 -5.67 0.30
N GLY A 16 -5.47 -5.33 -0.26
CA GLY A 16 -5.50 -4.70 -1.57
C GLY A 16 -4.85 -3.33 -1.57
N PHE A 17 -5.03 -2.59 -0.48
CA PHE A 17 -4.38 -1.30 -0.33
C PHE A 17 -2.86 -1.46 -0.36
N GLY A 18 -2.35 -2.50 0.33
CA GLY A 18 -0.91 -2.76 0.31
C GLY A 18 -0.40 -3.04 -1.08
N ALA A 19 -1.12 -3.86 -1.85
CA ALA A 19 -0.72 -4.18 -3.21
C ALA A 19 -0.71 -2.91 -4.07
N TYR A 20 -1.73 -2.07 -3.90
CA TYR A 20 -1.81 -0.81 -4.62
C TYR A 20 -0.63 0.09 -4.29
N LEU A 21 -0.31 0.21 -3.00
CA LEU A 21 0.81 1.06 -2.60
C LEU A 21 2.13 0.55 -3.16
N LEU A 22 2.33 -0.76 -3.16
CA LEU A 22 3.55 -1.33 -3.70
C LEU A 22 3.72 -0.97 -5.17
N GLU A 23 2.63 -0.95 -5.91
CA GLU A 23 2.72 -0.61 -7.32
C GLU A 23 3.13 0.82 -7.55
N HIS A 24 2.90 1.68 -6.57
CA HIS A 24 3.29 3.08 -6.68
C HIS A 24 4.70 3.33 -6.19
N ILE A 25 5.37 2.31 -5.68
CA ILE A 25 6.76 2.45 -5.25
C ILE A 25 7.63 1.81 -6.31
N GLN A 26 8.06 2.60 -7.27
CA GLN A 26 8.81 2.04 -8.38
C GLN A 26 10.30 1.98 -8.07
N SER A 27 10.78 2.95 -7.36
CA SER A 27 12.18 2.99 -6.99
C SER A 27 12.26 3.35 -5.52
N LYS A 28 12.20 4.62 -5.23
CA LYS A 28 12.22 5.12 -3.87
C LYS A 28 11.17 6.21 -3.75
N ILE A 29 10.52 6.28 -2.62
CA ILE A 29 9.55 7.33 -2.39
C ILE A 29 9.44 7.56 -0.89
N THR A 30 9.27 8.80 -0.48
CA THR A 30 9.06 9.07 0.94
C THR A 30 7.64 8.70 1.33
N VAL A 31 7.46 8.48 2.63
CA VAL A 31 6.13 8.17 3.16
C VAL A 31 5.16 9.30 2.80
N ASP A 32 5.59 10.55 2.97
CA ASP A 32 4.71 11.68 2.69
C ASP A 32 4.30 11.75 1.25
N ASN A 33 5.21 11.48 0.33
CA ASN A 33 4.89 11.55 -1.08
C ASN A 33 3.96 10.42 -1.49
N LEU A 34 4.17 9.24 -0.94
CA LEU A 34 3.28 8.13 -1.24
C LEU A 34 1.86 8.43 -0.74
N TRP A 35 1.75 9.00 0.46
CA TRP A 35 0.46 9.38 0.99
C TRP A 35 -0.23 10.42 0.09
N ARG A 36 0.54 11.38 -0.41
CA ARG A 36 -0.01 12.39 -1.30
C ARG A 36 -0.52 11.79 -2.60
N ILE A 37 0.23 10.83 -3.14
CA ILE A 37 -0.19 10.17 -4.37
C ILE A 37 -1.53 9.49 -4.13
N TYR A 38 -1.63 8.76 -3.03
CA TYR A 38 -2.88 8.08 -2.72
C TYR A 38 -4.04 9.05 -2.56
N LEU A 39 -3.83 10.14 -1.81
CA LEU A 39 -4.90 11.11 -1.60
C LEU A 39 -5.35 11.73 -2.92
N LYS A 40 -4.41 12.02 -3.78
CA LYS A 40 -4.75 12.61 -5.06
C LYS A 40 -5.54 11.62 -5.91
N GLU A 41 -5.15 10.37 -5.91
CA GLU A 41 -5.87 9.38 -6.68
C GLU A 41 -7.25 9.12 -6.10
N TYR A 42 -7.36 9.12 -4.79
CA TYR A 42 -8.66 8.98 -4.18
C TYR A 42 -9.56 10.17 -4.58
N GLU A 43 -9.04 11.39 -4.54
CA GLU A 43 -9.82 12.57 -4.91
C GLU A 43 -10.23 12.53 -6.36
N ASN A 44 -9.43 11.93 -7.21
CA ASN A 44 -9.73 11.83 -8.63
C ASN A 44 -10.49 10.56 -8.96
N MET A 45 -10.98 9.87 -7.95
CA MET A 45 -11.79 8.67 -8.09
C MET A 45 -11.06 7.53 -8.77
N LEU A 46 -9.74 7.54 -8.70
CA LEU A 46 -8.95 6.44 -9.24
C LEU A 46 -8.76 5.33 -8.20
N TYR A 47 -9.05 5.60 -6.95
CA TYR A 47 -9.07 4.59 -5.91
C TYR A 47 -10.32 4.82 -5.09
N SER A 48 -11.08 3.75 -4.85
CA SER A 48 -12.45 3.92 -4.36
C SER A 48 -12.56 4.03 -2.85
N THR A 49 -11.61 3.52 -2.11
CA THR A 49 -11.75 3.45 -0.66
C THR A 49 -10.90 4.49 0.03
N ARG A 50 -11.49 5.16 1.01
CA ARG A 50 -10.78 6.15 1.79
C ARG A 50 -10.18 5.48 3.03
N PHE A 51 -8.87 5.42 3.06
CA PHE A 51 -8.16 4.91 4.23
C PHE A 51 -7.60 6.09 5.02
N SER A 52 -7.57 5.95 6.33
CA SER A 52 -6.97 6.98 7.17
C SER A 52 -5.47 6.90 7.11
N PHE A 53 -4.81 7.94 7.58
CA PHE A 53 -3.35 7.91 7.63
C PHE A 53 -2.87 6.79 8.54
N ASP A 54 -3.57 6.55 9.65
CA ASP A 54 -3.20 5.45 10.54
C ASP A 54 -3.29 4.11 9.83
N GLN A 55 -4.33 3.91 9.04
CA GLN A 55 -4.47 2.67 8.28
C GLN A 55 -3.39 2.54 7.22
N PHE A 56 -3.02 3.66 6.62
CA PHE A 56 -1.93 3.69 5.66
C PHE A 56 -0.62 3.26 6.34
N ILE A 57 -0.34 3.79 7.52
CA ILE A 57 0.89 3.43 8.23
C ILE A 57 0.88 1.96 8.64
N VAL A 58 -0.26 1.47 9.13
CA VAL A 58 -0.37 0.05 9.49
C VAL A 58 -0.12 -0.83 8.27
N THR A 59 -0.63 -0.41 7.12
CA THR A 59 -0.42 -1.16 5.88
C THR A 59 1.07 -1.19 5.53
N LEU A 60 1.75 -0.07 5.65
CA LEU A 60 3.19 -0.03 5.40
C LEU A 60 3.96 -0.91 6.38
N ASP A 61 3.55 -0.89 7.65
CA ASP A 61 4.19 -1.74 8.65
C ASP A 61 4.06 -3.20 8.29
N TYR A 62 2.89 -3.58 7.81
CA TYR A 62 2.68 -4.96 7.40
C TYR A 62 3.59 -5.34 6.23
N LEU A 63 3.67 -4.45 5.24
CA LEU A 63 4.53 -4.72 4.08
C LEU A 63 5.99 -4.83 4.48
N TYR A 64 6.40 -4.00 5.43
CA TYR A 64 7.75 -4.07 5.96
C TYR A 64 7.98 -5.39 6.68
N ALA A 65 7.00 -5.80 7.49
CA ALA A 65 7.14 -7.02 8.29
C ALA A 65 7.26 -8.26 7.42
N ILE A 66 6.56 -8.30 6.29
CA ILE A 66 6.66 -9.46 5.42
C ILE A 66 7.80 -9.35 4.40
N GLY A 67 8.59 -8.30 4.48
CA GLY A 67 9.83 -8.22 3.72
C GLY A 67 9.73 -7.71 2.31
N VAL A 68 8.58 -7.17 1.91
CA VAL A 68 8.44 -6.65 0.54
C VAL A 68 8.73 -5.16 0.46
N LEU A 69 8.97 -4.53 1.60
CA LEU A 69 9.21 -3.11 1.67
C LEU A 69 10.29 -2.86 2.71
N THR A 70 11.21 -1.98 2.40
CA THR A 70 12.21 -1.55 3.37
C THR A 70 12.26 -0.03 3.39
N ILE A 71 12.97 0.52 4.35
CA ILE A 71 13.12 1.96 4.45
C ILE A 71 14.61 2.24 4.61
N ASN A 72 15.11 3.24 3.91
CA ASN A 72 16.52 3.57 3.98
C ASN A 72 16.77 4.67 5.01
N GLU A 73 18.02 5.09 5.12
CA GLU A 73 18.40 6.07 6.11
C GLU A 73 17.77 7.44 5.88
N LYS A 74 17.36 7.69 4.65
CA LYS A 74 16.75 8.97 4.32
C LYS A 74 15.24 8.96 4.50
N GLY A 75 14.70 7.86 5.02
CA GLY A 75 13.27 7.77 5.20
C GLY A 75 12.51 7.46 3.94
N GLU A 76 13.17 6.93 2.94
CA GLU A 76 12.52 6.56 1.69
C GLU A 76 12.16 5.09 1.70
N LEU A 77 10.96 4.82 1.23
CA LEU A 77 10.46 3.46 1.12
C LEU A 77 11.03 2.85 -0.16
N ILE A 78 11.47 1.62 -0.06
CA ILE A 78 12.07 0.91 -1.18
C ILE A 78 11.35 -0.41 -1.31
N ARG A 79 10.83 -0.65 -2.49
CA ARG A 79 10.16 -1.92 -2.76
C ARG A 79 11.21 -2.97 -3.05
N GLU A 80 11.11 -4.10 -2.35
CA GLU A 80 12.01 -5.22 -2.58
C GLU A 80 11.42 -6.09 -3.67
N THR A 81 12.17 -6.24 -4.74
CA THR A 81 11.72 -7.14 -5.79
C THR A 81 12.14 -8.54 -5.43
N ALA A 82 11.27 -9.47 -5.77
CA ALA A 82 11.60 -10.85 -5.57
C ALA A 82 12.81 -11.18 -6.41
N LYS A 83 13.80 -11.77 -5.79
CA LYS A 83 14.95 -12.20 -6.54
C LYS A 83 14.66 -13.51 -7.14
N THR A 84 14.79 -13.57 -8.41
CA THR A 84 14.75 -14.86 -9.03
C THR A 84 16.12 -15.41 -8.87
N ASN A 85 16.19 -16.52 -8.27
CA ASN A 85 17.43 -17.22 -8.26
C ASN A 85 17.55 -17.86 -9.56
N GLY A 86 18.27 -17.30 -10.23
CA GLY A 86 18.52 -17.86 -11.58
C GLY A 86 19.11 -19.05 -11.35
#